data_a56d4a484871510c9bbaa5371979b3a4
#
_entry.id   a56d4a484871510c9bbaa5371979b3a4
#
_cell.length_a   1.000
_cell.length_b   1.000
_cell.length_c   1.000
_cell.angle_alpha   90.00
_cell.angle_beta   90.00
_cell.angle_gamma   90.00
#
_symmetry.space_group_name_H-M   'P 1'
#
loop_
_entity.id
_entity.type
_entity.pdbx_description
1 polymer ?
#
loop_
_entity_poly.entity_id
_entity_poly.type
_entity_poly.pdbx_seq_one_letter_code
_entity_poly.pdbx_strand_id
1 'polypeptide(L)'
;MSNFKVEGNIINITKRNIFFGEVAVEDGKIKSISKISDQREGTHFISPGFIDSHVHIESSMLIPSEFARLAVVHGTVSTISDPHEIANVCGMEGVEFMIENGNTVPFKFNFGAPSCVPATIFETAGAELNHDDVKALLERPEIKYLSEMMNFPGVLYKDEEVLKKIAAAHHLGKPVDGHAPGLRGDDVQQYIDAGISTDHECFTAEEALDKLQRGMKILIREGSAAKNFEALIHLLNDWPEMMMFCSDDKHPDSLVENHINQLCARAVEKGIDIFNILQAACINPILHYKLDVGTLQHNDPADFIVIEDLKNFKIKQTYIDGLLLAENGKTVGDWVKHVEDQESVNHFDCSLKKEEDFVYPFTGQEEIPVIEALDGQLITNRLTAKPKVLNNSIISDLENDVLKMVVVNRYHDAPVAVSFVKNFGLKKGAIASSVAHDSHNIIAVGVDDKSICEAVNWVIAATGGVVALGKGKKEVIALPVAGLMSNQNGYKVAESYTSIDQFAKGLGSTLLAPFMTLSFMALLVIPHLKLSDKGLFDGDEFKFI
;
A
#
# COMPACT_ATOMS: atom_id res chain seq x y z
N MET A 1 -25.45 -18.56 14.18
CA MET A 1 -25.58 -17.49 13.19
C MET A 1 -27.06 -17.21 13.00
N SER A 2 -27.48 -15.97 12.83
CA SER A 2 -28.90 -15.61 12.73
C SER A 2 -29.36 -15.77 11.29
N ASN A 3 -30.55 -16.38 11.10
CA ASN A 3 -31.22 -16.42 9.82
C ASN A 3 -31.94 -15.08 9.62
N PHE A 4 -31.77 -14.44 8.48
CA PHE A 4 -32.38 -13.15 8.20
C PHE A 4 -32.62 -12.96 6.70
N LYS A 5 -33.36 -11.91 6.36
CA LYS A 5 -33.67 -11.52 4.99
C LYS A 5 -33.38 -10.03 4.79
N VAL A 6 -32.92 -9.70 3.60
CA VAL A 6 -32.73 -8.31 3.17
C VAL A 6 -33.44 -8.09 1.84
N GLU A 7 -34.29 -7.08 1.76
CA GLU A 7 -34.95 -6.68 0.51
C GLU A 7 -34.24 -5.46 -0.08
N GLY A 8 -34.18 -5.37 -1.41
CA GLY A 8 -33.58 -4.26 -2.13
C GLY A 8 -33.51 -4.49 -3.63
N ASN A 9 -32.94 -3.54 -4.35
CA ASN A 9 -32.59 -3.71 -5.75
C ASN A 9 -31.33 -4.56 -5.88
N ILE A 10 -31.49 -5.82 -6.22
CA ILE A 10 -30.39 -6.79 -6.31
C ILE A 10 -29.67 -6.62 -7.64
N ILE A 11 -28.36 -6.40 -7.58
CA ILE A 11 -27.50 -6.26 -8.75
C ILE A 11 -26.92 -7.62 -9.11
N ASN A 12 -27.39 -8.19 -10.21
CA ASN A 12 -26.79 -9.39 -10.77
C ASN A 12 -25.73 -8.99 -11.81
N ILE A 13 -24.47 -8.96 -11.38
CA ILE A 13 -23.35 -8.50 -12.20
C ILE A 13 -23.17 -9.41 -13.42
N THR A 14 -23.18 -10.71 -13.24
CA THR A 14 -22.97 -11.70 -14.30
C THR A 14 -24.05 -11.65 -15.38
N LYS A 15 -25.32 -11.41 -14.98
CA LYS A 15 -26.45 -11.29 -15.92
C LYS A 15 -26.71 -9.87 -16.39
N ARG A 16 -25.95 -8.90 -15.88
CA ARG A 16 -26.03 -7.46 -16.18
C ARG A 16 -27.47 -6.93 -16.07
N ASN A 17 -28.15 -7.24 -14.96
CA ASN A 17 -29.51 -6.75 -14.70
C ASN A 17 -29.70 -6.41 -13.22
N ILE A 18 -30.67 -5.53 -12.96
CA ILE A 18 -31.08 -5.11 -11.62
C ILE A 18 -32.58 -5.40 -11.47
N PHE A 19 -32.96 -5.96 -10.35
CA PHE A 19 -34.35 -6.24 -10.03
C PHE A 19 -34.60 -6.06 -8.52
N PHE A 20 -35.80 -5.71 -8.13
CA PHE A 20 -36.19 -5.69 -6.73
C PHE A 20 -36.48 -7.12 -6.26
N GLY A 21 -35.90 -7.48 -5.13
CA GLY A 21 -36.00 -8.84 -4.60
C GLY A 21 -35.59 -8.97 -3.15
N GLU A 22 -35.57 -10.20 -2.69
CA GLU A 22 -35.17 -10.62 -1.33
C GLU A 22 -33.96 -11.53 -1.41
N VAL A 23 -32.97 -11.27 -0.58
CA VAL A 23 -31.83 -12.15 -0.28
C VAL A 23 -32.10 -12.78 1.08
N ALA A 24 -32.23 -14.10 1.14
CA ALA A 24 -32.34 -14.85 2.39
C ALA A 24 -31.00 -15.47 2.74
N VAL A 25 -30.57 -15.28 3.99
CA VAL A 25 -29.31 -15.80 4.56
C VAL A 25 -29.63 -16.83 5.63
N GLU A 26 -28.94 -17.97 5.59
CA GLU A 26 -29.01 -19.04 6.57
C GLU A 26 -27.60 -19.56 6.82
N ASP A 27 -27.19 -19.63 8.09
CA ASP A 27 -25.88 -20.15 8.53
C ASP A 27 -24.68 -19.53 7.81
N GLY A 28 -24.72 -18.21 7.59
CA GLY A 28 -23.65 -17.45 6.94
C GLY A 28 -23.62 -17.54 5.41
N LYS A 29 -24.59 -18.23 4.78
CA LYS A 29 -24.65 -18.43 3.32
C LYS A 29 -25.93 -17.88 2.71
N ILE A 30 -25.86 -17.55 1.43
CA ILE A 30 -27.02 -17.15 0.64
C ILE A 30 -27.93 -18.38 0.41
N LYS A 31 -29.04 -18.44 1.10
CA LYS A 31 -30.03 -19.51 0.97
C LYS A 31 -30.86 -19.40 -0.31
N SER A 32 -31.30 -18.20 -0.63
CA SER A 32 -32.06 -17.91 -1.83
C SER A 32 -32.02 -16.45 -2.21
N ILE A 33 -32.19 -16.19 -3.50
CA ILE A 33 -32.40 -14.87 -4.07
C ILE A 33 -33.70 -14.93 -4.87
N SER A 34 -34.71 -14.16 -4.45
CA SER A 34 -36.04 -14.19 -5.04
C SER A 34 -36.39 -12.84 -5.67
N LYS A 35 -36.66 -12.82 -6.98
CA LYS A 35 -37.20 -11.63 -7.66
C LYS A 35 -38.65 -11.40 -7.23
N ILE A 36 -38.94 -10.17 -6.80
CA ILE A 36 -40.31 -9.73 -6.44
C ILE A 36 -40.90 -8.88 -7.55
N SER A 37 -40.11 -7.96 -8.10
CA SER A 37 -40.54 -7.07 -9.19
C SER A 37 -39.33 -6.59 -10.01
N ASP A 38 -39.57 -5.78 -11.01
CA ASP A 38 -38.50 -5.00 -11.64
C ASP A 38 -37.94 -3.97 -10.66
N GLN A 39 -36.80 -3.34 -11.00
CA GLN A 39 -36.12 -2.35 -10.18
C GLN A 39 -37.10 -1.29 -9.66
N ARG A 40 -36.98 -0.91 -8.37
CA ARG A 40 -37.78 0.11 -7.71
C ARG A 40 -36.98 1.38 -7.48
N GLU A 41 -37.50 2.52 -7.87
CA GLU A 41 -36.92 3.82 -7.56
C GLU A 41 -36.96 4.11 -6.05
N GLY A 42 -35.97 4.88 -5.56
CA GLY A 42 -35.89 5.29 -4.14
C GLY A 42 -35.55 4.16 -3.16
N THR A 43 -35.19 2.97 -3.67
CA THR A 43 -34.82 1.81 -2.87
C THR A 43 -33.31 1.56 -2.99
N HIS A 44 -32.68 1.18 -1.87
CA HIS A 44 -31.26 0.82 -1.83
C HIS A 44 -30.92 -0.40 -2.71
N PHE A 45 -29.65 -0.57 -2.98
CA PHE A 45 -29.12 -1.65 -3.81
C PHE A 45 -28.38 -2.69 -2.97
N ILE A 46 -28.42 -3.95 -3.42
CA ILE A 46 -27.67 -5.07 -2.83
C ILE A 46 -26.68 -5.57 -3.88
N SER A 47 -25.40 -5.60 -3.55
CA SER A 47 -24.30 -6.02 -4.41
C SER A 47 -23.37 -6.96 -3.66
N PRO A 48 -22.59 -7.83 -4.31
CA PRO A 48 -21.40 -8.42 -3.68
C PRO A 48 -20.54 -7.35 -3.03
N GLY A 49 -19.80 -7.73 -1.98
CA GLY A 49 -18.87 -6.80 -1.33
C GLY A 49 -17.68 -6.44 -2.22
N PHE A 50 -17.07 -5.28 -1.96
CA PHE A 50 -15.86 -4.85 -2.66
C PHE A 50 -14.63 -5.62 -2.19
N ILE A 51 -13.69 -5.80 -3.10
CA ILE A 51 -12.38 -6.39 -2.83
C ILE A 51 -11.30 -5.38 -3.21
N ASP A 52 -10.39 -5.13 -2.30
CA ASP A 52 -9.16 -4.42 -2.61
C ASP A 52 -8.15 -5.42 -3.18
N SER A 53 -7.82 -5.25 -4.47
CA SER A 53 -7.11 -6.28 -5.23
C SER A 53 -5.58 -6.22 -5.06
N HIS A 54 -5.06 -5.25 -4.34
CA HIS A 54 -3.66 -5.14 -3.94
C HIS A 54 -3.51 -4.05 -2.86
N VAL A 55 -2.97 -4.42 -1.71
CA VAL A 55 -2.76 -3.47 -0.61
C VAL A 55 -1.58 -3.89 0.27
N HIS A 56 -0.76 -2.90 0.65
CA HIS A 56 0.18 -2.99 1.77
C HIS A 56 -0.54 -2.45 3.01
N ILE A 57 -1.03 -3.35 3.86
CA ILE A 57 -1.76 -2.97 5.09
C ILE A 57 -0.88 -2.09 5.97
N GLU A 58 0.42 -2.37 5.99
CA GLU A 58 1.45 -1.65 6.74
C GLU A 58 1.49 -0.17 6.40
N SER A 59 1.26 0.20 5.15
CA SER A 59 1.22 1.60 4.71
C SER A 59 0.07 2.39 5.35
N SER A 60 -0.97 1.70 5.82
CA SER A 60 -2.02 2.32 6.63
C SER A 60 -1.59 2.62 8.07
N MET A 61 -0.38 2.22 8.47
CA MET A 61 0.13 2.28 9.85
C MET A 61 -0.74 1.53 10.86
N LEU A 62 -1.55 0.58 10.39
CA LEU A 62 -2.50 -0.20 11.19
C LEU A 62 -2.19 -1.69 11.08
N ILE A 63 -2.34 -2.41 12.18
CA ILE A 63 -2.38 -3.87 12.13
C ILE A 63 -3.63 -4.34 11.38
N PRO A 64 -3.64 -5.57 10.80
CA PRO A 64 -4.75 -6.05 9.98
C PRO A 64 -6.13 -5.91 10.62
N SER A 65 -6.28 -6.22 11.91
CA SER A 65 -7.57 -6.10 12.61
C SER A 65 -8.12 -4.67 12.66
N GLU A 66 -7.25 -3.66 12.80
CA GLU A 66 -7.64 -2.26 12.82
C GLU A 66 -7.82 -1.69 11.39
N PHE A 67 -7.06 -2.21 10.41
CA PHE A 67 -7.33 -1.94 8.99
C PHE A 67 -8.75 -2.43 8.61
N ALA A 68 -9.11 -3.65 8.98
CA ALA A 68 -10.44 -4.20 8.73
C ALA A 68 -11.55 -3.32 9.32
N ARG A 69 -11.34 -2.77 10.55
CA ARG A 69 -12.27 -1.82 11.19
C ARG A 69 -12.59 -0.62 10.30
N LEU A 70 -11.58 -0.08 9.61
CA LEU A 70 -11.76 1.09 8.75
C LEU A 70 -12.28 0.70 7.36
N ALA A 71 -11.88 -0.45 6.82
CA ALA A 71 -12.23 -0.88 5.47
C ALA A 71 -13.70 -1.32 5.34
N VAL A 72 -14.25 -2.02 6.34
CA VAL A 72 -15.63 -2.57 6.27
C VAL A 72 -16.70 -1.49 6.18
N VAL A 73 -16.48 -0.29 6.73
CA VAL A 73 -17.47 0.79 6.68
C VAL A 73 -17.65 1.34 5.27
N HIS A 74 -16.70 1.07 4.39
CA HIS A 74 -16.70 1.43 2.97
C HIS A 74 -17.17 0.30 2.05
N GLY A 75 -17.63 -0.84 2.63
CA GLY A 75 -18.13 -1.97 1.86
C GLY A 75 -17.06 -2.94 1.39
N THR A 76 -15.81 -2.80 1.79
CA THR A 76 -14.75 -3.75 1.50
C THR A 76 -14.90 -4.96 2.41
N VAL A 77 -14.99 -6.15 1.83
CA VAL A 77 -15.17 -7.43 2.54
C VAL A 77 -13.92 -8.28 2.52
N SER A 78 -12.99 -7.98 1.63
CA SER A 78 -11.79 -8.78 1.44
C SER A 78 -10.66 -7.93 0.83
N THR A 79 -9.42 -8.37 1.08
CA THR A 79 -8.21 -7.78 0.48
C THR A 79 -7.31 -8.87 -0.10
N ILE A 80 -6.53 -8.49 -1.10
CA ILE A 80 -5.32 -9.17 -1.57
C ILE A 80 -4.15 -8.40 -0.97
N SER A 81 -3.56 -8.93 0.09
CA SER A 81 -2.60 -8.20 0.93
C SER A 81 -1.19 -8.73 0.70
N ASP A 82 -0.28 -7.84 0.35
CA ASP A 82 1.13 -8.15 0.21
C ASP A 82 1.89 -7.71 1.47
N PRO A 83 2.34 -8.64 2.32
CA PRO A 83 3.02 -8.32 3.57
C PRO A 83 4.55 -8.20 3.40
N HIS A 84 5.05 -7.77 2.23
CA HIS A 84 6.50 -7.69 2.03
C HIS A 84 7.16 -6.60 2.87
N GLU A 85 6.42 -5.56 3.24
CA GLU A 85 6.92 -4.47 4.06
C GLU A 85 7.35 -4.96 5.45
N ILE A 86 6.47 -5.65 6.16
CA ILE A 86 6.83 -6.25 7.44
C ILE A 86 7.84 -7.40 7.26
N ALA A 87 7.79 -8.12 6.15
CA ALA A 87 8.76 -9.16 5.85
C ALA A 87 10.17 -8.62 5.65
N ASN A 88 10.35 -7.42 5.07
CA ASN A 88 11.65 -6.75 4.98
C ASN A 88 12.23 -6.42 6.36
N VAL A 89 11.40 -6.27 7.37
CA VAL A 89 11.82 -5.98 8.75
C VAL A 89 12.02 -7.24 9.59
N CYS A 90 11.03 -8.14 9.58
CA CYS A 90 10.93 -9.26 10.52
C CYS A 90 10.90 -10.64 9.83
N GLY A 91 11.06 -10.71 8.50
CA GLY A 91 11.08 -11.98 7.77
C GLY A 91 9.79 -12.78 7.91
N MET A 92 9.94 -14.09 8.06
CA MET A 92 8.84 -15.03 8.24
C MET A 92 7.95 -14.69 9.46
N GLU A 93 8.54 -14.23 10.56
CA GLU A 93 7.80 -13.86 11.78
C GLU A 93 6.86 -12.67 11.52
N GLY A 94 7.27 -11.72 10.66
CA GLY A 94 6.42 -10.62 10.24
C GLY A 94 5.20 -11.09 9.45
N VAL A 95 5.39 -11.98 8.48
CA VAL A 95 4.27 -12.56 7.72
C VAL A 95 3.32 -13.35 8.63
N GLU A 96 3.88 -14.12 9.56
CA GLU A 96 3.09 -14.87 10.55
C GLU A 96 2.23 -13.93 11.41
N PHE A 97 2.82 -12.83 11.91
CA PHE A 97 2.08 -11.81 12.64
C PHE A 97 0.88 -11.28 11.87
N MET A 98 1.05 -10.97 10.56
CA MET A 98 -0.03 -10.44 9.72
C MET A 98 -1.17 -11.47 9.58
N ILE A 99 -0.84 -12.74 9.36
CA ILE A 99 -1.82 -13.83 9.26
C ILE A 99 -2.54 -14.02 10.57
N GLU A 100 -1.81 -14.14 11.68
CA GLU A 100 -2.40 -14.37 13.01
C GLU A 100 -3.32 -13.22 13.42
N ASN A 101 -2.87 -11.97 13.27
CA ASN A 101 -3.69 -10.81 13.60
C ASN A 101 -4.90 -10.71 12.67
N GLY A 102 -4.75 -10.96 11.37
CA GLY A 102 -5.86 -10.99 10.41
C GLY A 102 -6.93 -12.03 10.77
N ASN A 103 -6.52 -13.18 11.29
CA ASN A 103 -7.43 -14.26 11.72
C ASN A 103 -8.22 -13.93 13.00
N THR A 104 -7.90 -12.85 13.70
CA THR A 104 -8.64 -12.45 14.92
C THR A 104 -9.97 -11.76 14.62
N VAL A 105 -10.23 -11.38 13.37
CA VAL A 105 -11.42 -10.62 12.95
C VAL A 105 -12.16 -11.30 11.80
N PRO A 106 -13.48 -11.11 11.68
CA PRO A 106 -14.29 -11.73 10.63
C PRO A 106 -14.17 -10.95 9.29
N PHE A 107 -12.96 -10.61 8.89
CA PHE A 107 -12.64 -9.98 7.62
C PHE A 107 -11.79 -10.94 6.77
N LYS A 108 -11.95 -10.94 5.47
CA LYS A 108 -11.30 -11.92 4.59
C LYS A 108 -9.98 -11.38 4.06
N PHE A 109 -8.90 -11.57 4.81
CA PHE A 109 -7.55 -11.29 4.34
C PHE A 109 -7.04 -12.45 3.47
N ASN A 110 -6.44 -12.12 2.34
CA ASN A 110 -5.77 -13.09 1.46
C ASN A 110 -4.33 -12.62 1.27
N PHE A 111 -3.43 -13.19 2.05
CA PHE A 111 -2.03 -12.81 2.03
C PHE A 111 -1.27 -13.46 0.87
N GLY A 112 -0.29 -12.73 0.35
CA GLY A 112 0.72 -13.23 -0.58
C GLY A 112 1.98 -13.71 0.12
N ALA A 113 2.77 -14.55 -0.55
CA ALA A 113 4.14 -14.83 -0.15
C ALA A 113 5.04 -13.71 -0.71
N PRO A 114 5.78 -12.96 0.11
CA PRO A 114 6.68 -11.90 -0.37
C PRO A 114 7.72 -12.44 -1.36
N SER A 115 7.79 -11.85 -2.55
CA SER A 115 8.66 -12.33 -3.61
C SER A 115 10.08 -11.78 -3.52
N CYS A 116 10.21 -10.52 -3.05
CA CYS A 116 11.46 -9.75 -3.09
C CYS A 116 11.78 -9.18 -1.70
N VAL A 117 12.45 -9.98 -0.86
CA VAL A 117 12.92 -9.59 0.47
C VAL A 117 14.39 -9.99 0.61
N PRO A 118 15.31 -9.02 0.66
CA PRO A 118 15.12 -7.59 0.38
C PRO A 118 14.77 -7.32 -1.09
N ALA A 119 14.23 -6.12 -1.35
CA ALA A 119 13.93 -5.68 -2.71
C ALA A 119 15.20 -5.55 -3.56
N THR A 120 16.29 -5.06 -2.96
CA THR A 120 17.61 -4.94 -3.61
C THR A 120 18.77 -5.30 -2.66
N ILE A 121 19.94 -5.58 -3.24
CA ILE A 121 21.20 -5.79 -2.49
C ILE A 121 21.89 -4.46 -2.10
N PHE A 122 21.37 -3.32 -2.58
CA PHE A 122 21.96 -2.00 -2.40
C PHE A 122 21.46 -1.28 -1.14
N GLU A 123 20.72 -1.97 -0.30
CA GLU A 123 20.21 -1.49 0.98
C GLU A 123 20.35 -2.58 2.04
N THR A 124 20.16 -2.21 3.31
CA THR A 124 20.13 -3.14 4.42
C THR A 124 18.69 -3.35 4.86
N ALA A 125 18.20 -4.58 4.76
CA ALA A 125 16.91 -4.99 5.31
C ALA A 125 17.10 -5.75 6.63
N GLY A 126 16.02 -5.93 7.37
CA GLY A 126 16.01 -6.67 8.63
C GLY A 126 16.04 -8.19 8.45
N ALA A 127 15.63 -8.67 7.27
CA ALA A 127 15.55 -10.10 6.94
C ALA A 127 15.74 -10.35 5.45
N GLU A 128 15.89 -11.64 5.11
CA GLU A 128 15.95 -12.16 3.74
C GLU A 128 15.03 -13.37 3.63
N LEU A 129 14.27 -13.47 2.53
CA LEU A 129 13.46 -14.64 2.19
C LEU A 129 13.97 -15.28 0.90
N ASN A 130 14.59 -16.45 1.01
CA ASN A 130 15.02 -17.24 -0.13
C ASN A 130 13.87 -18.07 -0.73
N HIS A 131 14.11 -18.81 -1.81
CA HIS A 131 13.08 -19.59 -2.48
C HIS A 131 12.48 -20.72 -1.63
N ASP A 132 13.21 -21.27 -0.66
CA ASP A 132 12.69 -22.31 0.24
C ASP A 132 11.72 -21.69 1.26
N ASP A 133 12.02 -20.49 1.79
CA ASP A 133 11.14 -19.73 2.66
C ASP A 133 9.84 -19.35 1.94
N VAL A 134 9.96 -18.81 0.73
CA VAL A 134 8.81 -18.44 -0.11
C VAL A 134 7.97 -19.65 -0.47
N LYS A 135 8.58 -20.78 -0.78
CA LYS A 135 7.87 -22.04 -1.03
C LYS A 135 7.12 -22.51 0.22
N ALA A 136 7.75 -22.46 1.39
CA ALA A 136 7.09 -22.81 2.66
C ALA A 136 5.87 -21.93 2.94
N LEU A 137 5.94 -20.63 2.67
CA LEU A 137 4.79 -19.73 2.73
C LEU A 137 3.71 -20.14 1.71
N LEU A 138 4.09 -20.36 0.46
CA LEU A 138 3.13 -20.72 -0.60
C LEU A 138 2.39 -22.05 -0.32
N GLU A 139 2.96 -22.97 0.45
CA GLU A 139 2.31 -24.22 0.85
C GLU A 139 1.18 -24.01 1.88
N ARG A 140 1.13 -22.84 2.52
CA ARG A 140 0.08 -22.52 3.51
C ARG A 140 -1.26 -22.19 2.85
N PRO A 141 -2.40 -22.57 3.45
CA PRO A 141 -3.73 -22.29 2.90
C PRO A 141 -4.12 -20.80 2.95
N GLU A 142 -3.56 -20.03 3.90
CA GLU A 142 -3.80 -18.59 4.04
C GLU A 142 -3.12 -17.77 2.94
N ILE A 143 -2.01 -18.26 2.41
CA ILE A 143 -1.26 -17.63 1.33
C ILE A 143 -1.91 -17.99 -0.01
N LYS A 144 -2.35 -16.99 -0.76
CA LYS A 144 -3.15 -17.18 -1.98
C LYS A 144 -2.36 -17.03 -3.27
N TYR A 145 -1.23 -16.31 -3.24
CA TYR A 145 -0.46 -15.95 -4.42
C TYR A 145 1.01 -15.69 -4.06
N LEU A 146 1.87 -15.59 -5.05
CA LEU A 146 3.19 -14.98 -4.91
C LEU A 146 3.03 -13.48 -5.14
N SER A 147 3.39 -12.69 -4.15
CA SER A 147 3.19 -11.24 -4.23
C SER A 147 4.09 -10.59 -5.27
N GLU A 148 3.89 -9.30 -5.47
CA GLU A 148 4.44 -8.54 -6.58
C GLU A 148 5.93 -8.83 -6.86
N MET A 149 6.20 -9.23 -8.10
CA MET A 149 7.56 -9.52 -8.56
C MET A 149 8.26 -8.22 -9.00
N MET A 150 8.72 -7.44 -8.02
CA MET A 150 9.44 -6.17 -8.25
C MET A 150 10.77 -6.36 -8.97
N ASN A 151 11.43 -7.51 -8.79
CA ASN A 151 12.67 -7.82 -9.47
C ASN A 151 12.43 -8.27 -10.92
N PHE A 152 11.76 -7.40 -11.73
CA PHE A 152 11.58 -7.68 -13.15
C PHE A 152 12.92 -7.82 -13.91
N PRO A 153 14.02 -7.10 -13.58
CA PRO A 153 15.31 -7.38 -14.20
C PRO A 153 15.75 -8.83 -13.97
N GLY A 154 15.58 -9.37 -12.76
CA GLY A 154 15.89 -10.76 -12.45
C GLY A 154 15.07 -11.75 -13.29
N VAL A 155 13.81 -11.44 -13.60
CA VAL A 155 12.99 -12.23 -14.54
C VAL A 155 13.57 -12.18 -15.95
N LEU A 156 13.88 -10.98 -16.46
CA LEU A 156 14.40 -10.77 -17.83
C LEU A 156 15.78 -11.41 -18.02
N TYR A 157 16.65 -11.31 -17.01
CA TYR A 157 17.99 -11.91 -17.05
C TYR A 157 18.04 -13.34 -16.55
N LYS A 158 16.87 -13.93 -16.21
CA LYS A 158 16.70 -15.33 -15.80
C LYS A 158 17.48 -15.69 -14.53
N ASP A 159 17.40 -14.81 -13.54
CA ASP A 159 17.93 -15.08 -12.20
C ASP A 159 17.33 -16.37 -11.63
N GLU A 160 18.19 -17.28 -11.18
CA GLU A 160 17.78 -18.61 -10.75
C GLU A 160 16.90 -18.57 -9.50
N GLU A 161 17.18 -17.68 -8.55
CA GLU A 161 16.42 -17.53 -7.32
C GLU A 161 15.01 -16.99 -7.60
N VAL A 162 14.90 -15.97 -8.46
CA VAL A 162 13.63 -15.40 -8.90
C VAL A 162 12.78 -16.45 -9.61
N LEU A 163 13.36 -17.18 -10.55
CA LEU A 163 12.62 -18.19 -11.31
C LEU A 163 12.17 -19.39 -10.45
N LYS A 164 12.92 -19.77 -9.40
CA LYS A 164 12.52 -20.80 -8.43
C LYS A 164 11.29 -20.37 -7.63
N LYS A 165 11.22 -19.10 -7.19
CA LYS A 165 10.05 -18.55 -6.48
C LYS A 165 8.80 -18.58 -7.36
N ILE A 166 8.91 -18.13 -8.61
CA ILE A 166 7.81 -18.17 -9.60
C ILE A 166 7.37 -19.62 -9.86
N ALA A 167 8.31 -20.53 -10.06
CA ALA A 167 8.02 -21.93 -10.31
C ALA A 167 7.31 -22.60 -9.12
N ALA A 168 7.65 -22.25 -7.88
CA ALA A 168 6.96 -22.74 -6.68
C ALA A 168 5.50 -22.33 -6.65
N ALA A 169 5.17 -21.06 -6.97
CA ALA A 169 3.80 -20.59 -7.07
C ALA A 169 2.99 -21.35 -8.13
N HIS A 170 3.56 -21.50 -9.33
CA HIS A 170 2.92 -22.24 -10.43
C HIS A 170 2.68 -23.72 -10.10
N HIS A 171 3.65 -24.37 -9.44
CA HIS A 171 3.49 -25.76 -9.01
C HIS A 171 2.29 -25.96 -8.09
N LEU A 172 1.99 -24.97 -7.26
CA LEU A 172 0.85 -24.95 -6.34
C LEU A 172 -0.43 -24.38 -6.97
N GLY A 173 -0.40 -23.99 -8.25
CA GLY A 173 -1.53 -23.41 -8.97
C GLY A 173 -1.97 -22.05 -8.44
N LYS A 174 -1.02 -21.30 -7.83
CA LYS A 174 -1.22 -19.95 -7.30
C LYS A 174 -0.74 -18.90 -8.31
N PRO A 175 -1.44 -17.77 -8.49
CA PRO A 175 -1.02 -16.70 -9.39
C PRO A 175 0.24 -16.01 -8.86
N VAL A 176 0.91 -15.31 -9.78
CA VAL A 176 2.05 -14.44 -9.48
C VAL A 176 1.67 -13.03 -9.88
N ASP A 177 1.76 -12.10 -8.94
CA ASP A 177 1.53 -10.69 -9.21
C ASP A 177 2.80 -9.98 -9.67
N GLY A 178 2.61 -8.90 -10.40
CA GLY A 178 3.68 -8.13 -10.99
C GLY A 178 3.75 -6.70 -10.50
N HIS A 179 4.95 -6.14 -10.68
CA HIS A 179 5.32 -4.76 -10.43
C HIS A 179 6.38 -4.39 -11.48
N ALA A 180 5.95 -3.78 -12.57
CA ALA A 180 6.83 -3.55 -13.71
C ALA A 180 6.60 -2.17 -14.36
N PRO A 181 6.93 -1.07 -13.64
CA PRO A 181 6.73 0.28 -14.14
C PRO A 181 7.51 0.53 -15.43
N GLY A 182 6.82 1.02 -16.46
CA GLY A 182 7.41 1.37 -17.75
C GLY A 182 7.80 0.20 -18.66
N LEU A 183 7.65 -1.06 -18.21
CA LEU A 183 8.01 -2.24 -19.01
C LEU A 183 7.03 -2.43 -20.16
N ARG A 184 7.53 -2.57 -21.39
CA ARG A 184 6.74 -2.66 -22.62
C ARG A 184 7.36 -3.61 -23.65
N GLY A 185 6.61 -3.91 -24.71
CA GLY A 185 7.09 -4.63 -25.89
C GLY A 185 7.53 -6.05 -25.57
N ASP A 186 8.71 -6.43 -26.07
CA ASP A 186 9.23 -7.80 -25.91
C ASP A 186 9.63 -8.08 -24.46
N ASP A 187 10.07 -7.07 -23.71
CA ASP A 187 10.46 -7.23 -22.31
C ASP A 187 9.23 -7.56 -21.44
N VAL A 188 8.10 -6.83 -21.64
CA VAL A 188 6.88 -7.20 -20.91
C VAL A 188 6.33 -8.55 -21.35
N GLN A 189 6.50 -8.93 -22.63
CA GLN A 189 6.12 -10.27 -23.08
C GLN A 189 6.93 -11.35 -22.36
N GLN A 190 8.23 -11.16 -22.21
CA GLN A 190 9.10 -12.10 -21.48
C GLN A 190 8.70 -12.20 -20.00
N TYR A 191 8.31 -11.08 -19.38
CA TYR A 191 7.82 -11.03 -18.00
C TYR A 191 6.49 -11.80 -17.86
N ILE A 192 5.56 -11.64 -18.80
CA ILE A 192 4.29 -12.40 -18.88
C ILE A 192 4.56 -13.89 -19.12
N ASP A 193 5.46 -14.23 -20.03
CA ASP A 193 5.83 -15.62 -20.36
C ASP A 193 6.46 -16.38 -19.19
N ALA A 194 7.06 -15.65 -18.23
CA ALA A 194 7.50 -16.22 -16.96
C ALA A 194 6.32 -16.58 -16.02
N GLY A 195 5.08 -16.18 -16.39
CA GLY A 195 3.83 -16.51 -15.71
C GLY A 195 3.33 -15.44 -14.73
N ILE A 196 3.84 -14.23 -14.83
CA ILE A 196 3.36 -13.10 -14.05
C ILE A 196 2.09 -12.55 -14.70
N SER A 197 1.04 -12.33 -13.91
CA SER A 197 -0.33 -12.23 -14.41
C SER A 197 -0.99 -10.87 -14.23
N THR A 198 -0.43 -9.99 -13.38
CA THR A 198 -0.98 -8.67 -13.05
C THR A 198 0.09 -7.59 -13.11
N ASP A 199 -0.34 -6.32 -13.16
CA ASP A 199 0.50 -5.15 -12.89
C ASP A 199 -0.37 -3.97 -12.43
N HIS A 200 0.12 -3.22 -11.43
CA HIS A 200 -0.55 -2.03 -10.88
C HIS A 200 0.27 -0.74 -11.11
N GLU A 201 1.45 -0.84 -11.72
CA GLU A 201 2.41 0.24 -11.87
C GLU A 201 2.29 1.02 -13.18
N CYS A 202 1.30 0.73 -14.03
CA CYS A 202 1.10 1.49 -15.26
C CYS A 202 0.78 2.96 -14.98
N PHE A 203 1.59 3.89 -15.51
CA PHE A 203 1.37 5.32 -15.38
C PHE A 203 0.56 5.91 -16.53
N THR A 204 0.56 5.26 -17.70
CA THR A 204 -0.13 5.74 -18.90
C THR A 204 -1.06 4.68 -19.48
N ALA A 205 -2.09 5.16 -20.21
CA ALA A 205 -3.01 4.28 -20.91
C ALA A 205 -2.34 3.42 -21.98
N GLU A 206 -1.32 3.95 -22.67
CA GLU A 206 -0.58 3.23 -23.70
C GLU A 206 0.22 2.06 -23.11
N GLU A 207 0.80 2.24 -21.93
CA GLU A 207 1.49 1.17 -21.21
C GLU A 207 0.50 0.07 -20.79
N ALA A 208 -0.60 0.48 -20.14
CA ALA A 208 -1.63 -0.46 -19.71
C ALA A 208 -2.23 -1.23 -20.89
N LEU A 209 -2.48 -0.54 -22.02
CA LEU A 209 -3.02 -1.17 -23.22
C LEU A 209 -2.06 -2.20 -23.84
N ASP A 210 -0.75 -1.93 -23.88
CA ASP A 210 0.25 -2.91 -24.36
C ASP A 210 0.23 -4.18 -23.50
N LYS A 211 0.15 -4.04 -22.17
CA LYS A 211 0.07 -5.16 -21.22
C LYS A 211 -1.26 -5.93 -21.34
N LEU A 212 -2.40 -5.22 -21.42
CA LEU A 212 -3.72 -5.83 -21.62
C LEU A 212 -3.80 -6.65 -22.90
N GLN A 213 -3.29 -6.12 -24.02
CA GLN A 213 -3.28 -6.80 -25.32
C GLN A 213 -2.43 -8.08 -25.32
N ARG A 214 -1.47 -8.20 -24.39
CA ARG A 214 -0.64 -9.37 -24.18
C ARG A 214 -1.20 -10.34 -23.13
N GLY A 215 -2.37 -10.03 -22.56
CA GLY A 215 -3.08 -10.91 -21.61
C GLY A 215 -2.75 -10.68 -20.12
N MET A 216 -1.99 -9.63 -19.78
CA MET A 216 -1.77 -9.22 -18.40
C MET A 216 -2.95 -8.44 -17.86
N LYS A 217 -3.39 -8.71 -16.64
CA LYS A 217 -4.42 -7.93 -15.96
C LYS A 217 -3.84 -6.65 -15.36
N ILE A 218 -4.62 -5.57 -15.40
CA ILE A 218 -4.20 -4.27 -14.89
C ILE A 218 -5.06 -3.88 -13.68
N LEU A 219 -4.39 -3.46 -12.62
CA LEU A 219 -5.02 -2.93 -11.44
C LEU A 219 -4.99 -1.39 -11.49
N ILE A 220 -6.18 -0.79 -11.35
CA ILE A 220 -6.32 0.66 -11.21
C ILE A 220 -6.09 1.01 -9.76
N ARG A 221 -5.00 1.74 -9.51
CA ARG A 221 -4.49 2.08 -8.19
C ARG A 221 -4.87 3.49 -7.75
N GLU A 222 -5.28 3.62 -6.49
CA GLU A 222 -5.58 4.92 -5.86
C GLU A 222 -5.05 4.93 -4.41
N GLY A 223 -3.73 4.98 -4.29
CA GLY A 223 -3.03 5.13 -3.02
C GLY A 223 -3.10 6.57 -2.46
N SER A 224 -2.38 6.84 -1.38
CA SER A 224 -2.30 8.20 -0.83
C SER A 224 -1.40 9.12 -1.65
N ALA A 225 -0.36 8.59 -2.29
CA ALA A 225 0.50 9.33 -3.22
C ALA A 225 0.40 8.80 -4.65
N ALA A 226 0.69 7.52 -4.88
CA ALA A 226 0.71 6.93 -6.21
C ALA A 226 -0.70 6.65 -6.75
N LYS A 227 -1.07 7.26 -7.88
CA LYS A 227 -2.42 7.23 -8.43
C LYS A 227 -2.39 7.12 -9.94
N ASN A 228 -3.14 6.15 -10.49
CA ASN A 228 -3.26 5.99 -11.95
C ASN A 228 -4.72 5.95 -12.44
N PHE A 229 -5.70 6.17 -11.56
CA PHE A 229 -7.12 6.11 -11.90
C PHE A 229 -7.47 6.97 -13.11
N GLU A 230 -7.09 8.25 -13.11
CA GLU A 230 -7.45 9.18 -14.19
C GLU A 230 -6.88 8.76 -15.55
N ALA A 231 -5.70 8.16 -15.54
CA ALA A 231 -5.04 7.69 -16.76
C ALA A 231 -5.69 6.40 -17.32
N LEU A 232 -6.19 5.51 -16.46
CA LEU A 232 -6.53 4.16 -16.86
C LEU A 232 -8.03 3.85 -16.90
N ILE A 233 -8.87 4.61 -16.16
CA ILE A 233 -10.26 4.23 -15.93
C ILE A 233 -11.08 4.04 -17.22
N HIS A 234 -10.79 4.80 -18.27
CA HIS A 234 -11.50 4.70 -19.54
C HIS A 234 -11.29 3.34 -20.24
N LEU A 235 -10.18 2.64 -19.98
CA LEU A 235 -9.90 1.30 -20.52
C LEU A 235 -10.87 0.24 -19.97
N LEU A 236 -11.51 0.49 -18.83
CA LEU A 236 -12.47 -0.44 -18.23
C LEU A 236 -13.72 -0.67 -19.09
N ASN A 237 -14.04 0.23 -20.03
CA ASN A 237 -15.13 0.00 -20.98
C ASN A 237 -14.83 -1.15 -21.96
N ASP A 238 -13.58 -1.25 -22.40
CA ASP A 238 -13.14 -2.20 -23.41
C ASP A 238 -12.55 -3.49 -22.81
N TRP A 239 -12.03 -3.41 -21.58
CA TRP A 239 -11.34 -4.50 -20.88
C TRP A 239 -11.93 -4.85 -19.50
N PRO A 240 -13.27 -4.95 -19.35
CA PRO A 240 -13.90 -5.10 -18.03
C PRO A 240 -13.50 -6.36 -17.26
N GLU A 241 -13.14 -7.45 -17.96
CA GLU A 241 -12.73 -8.73 -17.35
C GLU A 241 -11.24 -8.79 -17.00
N MET A 242 -10.45 -7.79 -17.47
CA MET A 242 -9.01 -7.75 -17.32
C MET A 242 -8.53 -6.66 -16.36
N MET A 243 -9.46 -5.92 -15.74
CA MET A 243 -9.11 -4.84 -14.83
C MET A 243 -9.69 -5.04 -13.43
N MET A 244 -8.98 -4.58 -12.41
CA MET A 244 -9.39 -4.63 -11.00
C MET A 244 -9.11 -3.27 -10.34
N PHE A 245 -9.64 -3.03 -9.14
CA PHE A 245 -9.34 -1.84 -8.34
C PHE A 245 -8.48 -2.21 -7.13
N CYS A 246 -7.53 -1.33 -6.79
CA CYS A 246 -6.71 -1.48 -5.60
C CYS A 246 -6.40 -0.14 -4.92
N SER A 247 -6.00 -0.22 -3.66
CA SER A 247 -5.55 0.94 -2.90
C SER A 247 -4.04 1.06 -2.81
N ASP A 248 -3.31 -0.05 -2.89
CA ASP A 248 -1.86 -0.11 -2.77
C ASP A 248 -1.39 0.55 -1.44
N ASP A 249 -0.55 1.59 -1.49
CA ASP A 249 -0.11 2.35 -0.32
C ASP A 249 -1.15 3.39 0.11
N LYS A 250 -1.95 3.08 1.10
CA LYS A 250 -3.00 3.96 1.60
C LYS A 250 -2.84 4.31 3.08
N HIS A 251 -2.60 5.58 3.37
CA HIS A 251 -2.49 6.10 4.73
C HIS A 251 -3.82 6.08 5.50
N PRO A 252 -3.78 6.04 6.85
CA PRO A 252 -4.97 5.80 7.65
C PRO A 252 -6.01 6.94 7.56
N ASP A 253 -5.60 8.18 7.39
CA ASP A 253 -6.48 9.34 7.18
C ASP A 253 -7.30 9.20 5.89
N SER A 254 -6.66 8.81 4.80
CA SER A 254 -7.32 8.54 3.52
C SER A 254 -8.24 7.32 3.59
N LEU A 255 -7.87 6.29 4.36
CA LEU A 255 -8.69 5.08 4.55
C LEU A 255 -9.96 5.37 5.35
N VAL A 256 -9.90 6.28 6.33
CA VAL A 256 -11.10 6.71 7.07
C VAL A 256 -12.10 7.43 6.18
N GLU A 257 -11.62 8.20 5.20
CA GLU A 257 -12.49 8.94 4.30
C GLU A 257 -13.20 8.05 3.28
N ASN A 258 -12.46 7.07 2.71
CA ASN A 258 -12.97 6.23 1.63
C ASN A 258 -12.01 5.06 1.29
N HIS A 259 -12.55 4.10 0.52
CA HIS A 259 -11.79 2.96 0.01
C HIS A 259 -12.23 2.64 -1.44
N ILE A 260 -12.43 1.38 -1.81
CA ILE A 260 -12.83 0.95 -3.17
C ILE A 260 -14.17 1.58 -3.62
N ASN A 261 -15.07 1.89 -2.69
CA ASN A 261 -16.33 2.57 -2.97
C ASN A 261 -16.15 3.92 -3.70
N GLN A 262 -15.09 4.66 -3.38
CA GLN A 262 -14.82 5.94 -4.04
C GLN A 262 -14.36 5.75 -5.50
N LEU A 263 -13.56 4.71 -5.79
CA LEU A 263 -13.18 4.39 -7.16
C LEU A 263 -14.41 4.07 -7.99
N CYS A 264 -15.35 3.29 -7.42
CA CYS A 264 -16.63 3.00 -8.06
C CYS A 264 -17.43 4.29 -8.35
N ALA A 265 -17.56 5.19 -7.38
CA ALA A 265 -18.27 6.46 -7.54
C ALA A 265 -17.66 7.35 -8.64
N ARG A 266 -16.34 7.51 -8.61
CA ARG A 266 -15.59 8.27 -9.63
C ARG A 266 -15.71 7.64 -11.02
N ALA A 267 -15.71 6.30 -11.11
CA ALA A 267 -15.90 5.60 -12.38
C ALA A 267 -17.30 5.87 -12.98
N VAL A 268 -18.34 5.90 -12.14
CA VAL A 268 -19.68 6.31 -12.60
C VAL A 268 -19.70 7.75 -13.10
N GLU A 269 -19.03 8.66 -12.40
CA GLU A 269 -18.91 10.06 -12.82
C GLU A 269 -18.23 10.20 -14.19
N LYS A 270 -17.25 9.32 -14.50
CA LYS A 270 -16.59 9.23 -15.81
C LYS A 270 -17.45 8.53 -16.89
N GLY A 271 -18.65 8.06 -16.55
CA GLY A 271 -19.57 7.41 -17.50
C GLY A 271 -19.27 5.95 -17.79
N ILE A 272 -18.50 5.28 -16.94
CA ILE A 272 -18.24 3.85 -17.06
C ILE A 272 -19.53 3.06 -16.71
N ASP A 273 -19.81 2.00 -17.46
CA ASP A 273 -20.95 1.12 -17.20
C ASP A 273 -20.89 0.50 -15.79
N ILE A 274 -22.01 0.54 -15.07
CA ILE A 274 -22.09 0.08 -13.68
C ILE A 274 -21.68 -1.39 -13.50
N PHE A 275 -22.02 -2.26 -14.47
CA PHE A 275 -21.67 -3.67 -14.40
C PHE A 275 -20.18 -3.90 -14.63
N ASN A 276 -19.53 -3.09 -15.48
CA ASN A 276 -18.07 -3.12 -15.66
C ASN A 276 -17.35 -2.69 -14.38
N ILE A 277 -17.84 -1.64 -13.73
CA ILE A 277 -17.30 -1.16 -12.43
C ILE A 277 -17.38 -2.27 -11.40
N LEU A 278 -18.56 -2.87 -11.21
CA LEU A 278 -18.75 -3.92 -10.21
C LEU A 278 -18.07 -5.24 -10.60
N GLN A 279 -17.88 -5.51 -11.89
CA GLN A 279 -17.05 -6.62 -12.36
C GLN A 279 -15.61 -6.46 -11.84
N ALA A 280 -15.01 -5.28 -11.98
CA ALA A 280 -13.65 -4.97 -11.53
C ALA A 280 -13.53 -4.92 -9.99
N ALA A 281 -14.54 -4.36 -9.31
CA ALA A 281 -14.51 -4.17 -7.85
C ALA A 281 -14.84 -5.42 -7.04
N CYS A 282 -15.58 -6.40 -7.62
CA CYS A 282 -16.13 -7.53 -6.87
C CYS A 282 -15.77 -8.89 -7.48
N ILE A 283 -15.88 -9.05 -8.81
CA ILE A 283 -15.86 -10.38 -9.45
C ILE A 283 -14.48 -10.78 -9.93
N ASN A 284 -13.77 -9.89 -10.63
CA ASN A 284 -12.45 -10.20 -11.20
C ASN A 284 -11.43 -10.67 -10.14
N PRO A 285 -11.32 -10.02 -8.95
CA PRO A 285 -10.41 -10.49 -7.90
C PRO A 285 -10.76 -11.92 -7.43
N ILE A 286 -12.06 -12.22 -7.22
CA ILE A 286 -12.51 -13.56 -6.80
C ILE A 286 -12.06 -14.62 -7.80
N LEU A 287 -12.29 -14.37 -9.09
CA LEU A 287 -11.95 -15.32 -10.13
C LEU A 287 -10.45 -15.49 -10.32
N HIS A 288 -9.69 -14.38 -10.22
CA HIS A 288 -8.24 -14.40 -10.43
C HIS A 288 -7.49 -15.13 -9.32
N TYR A 289 -7.79 -14.76 -8.08
CA TYR A 289 -7.10 -15.32 -6.89
C TYR A 289 -7.83 -16.53 -6.30
N LYS A 290 -8.96 -16.97 -6.87
CA LYS A 290 -9.78 -18.09 -6.40
C LYS A 290 -10.20 -17.94 -4.94
N LEU A 291 -10.75 -16.76 -4.60
CA LEU A 291 -11.09 -16.39 -3.24
C LEU A 291 -12.36 -17.08 -2.74
N ASP A 292 -12.42 -17.36 -1.44
CA ASP A 292 -13.63 -17.78 -0.75
C ASP A 292 -14.47 -16.56 -0.33
N VAL A 293 -14.93 -15.81 -1.33
CA VAL A 293 -15.76 -14.61 -1.17
C VAL A 293 -17.00 -14.76 -2.03
N GLY A 294 -18.16 -14.39 -1.48
CA GLY A 294 -19.44 -14.54 -2.16
C GLY A 294 -19.64 -13.58 -3.32
N THR A 295 -20.20 -14.09 -4.42
CA THR A 295 -20.60 -13.33 -5.61
C THR A 295 -22.09 -13.01 -5.65
N LEU A 296 -22.77 -13.16 -4.51
CA LEU A 296 -24.22 -13.03 -4.35
C LEU A 296 -24.98 -14.06 -5.21
N GLN A 297 -24.60 -15.35 -5.07
CA GLN A 297 -25.27 -16.49 -5.70
C GLN A 297 -25.75 -17.48 -4.63
N HIS A 298 -26.62 -18.42 -5.01
CA HIS A 298 -27.08 -19.47 -4.10
C HIS A 298 -25.91 -20.33 -3.60
N ASN A 299 -25.86 -20.56 -2.29
CA ASN A 299 -24.82 -21.24 -1.52
C ASN A 299 -23.49 -20.51 -1.35
N ASP A 300 -23.31 -19.32 -1.94
CA ASP A 300 -22.15 -18.48 -1.67
C ASP A 300 -22.09 -18.07 -0.18
N PRO A 301 -20.90 -17.79 0.36
CA PRO A 301 -20.78 -16.99 1.56
C PRO A 301 -21.61 -15.71 1.45
N ALA A 302 -22.27 -15.31 2.53
CA ALA A 302 -23.10 -14.11 2.52
C ALA A 302 -22.24 -12.85 2.73
N ASP A 303 -21.39 -12.55 1.72
CA ASP A 303 -20.49 -11.40 1.64
C ASP A 303 -21.09 -10.35 0.69
N PHE A 304 -21.89 -9.47 1.23
CA PHE A 304 -22.59 -8.48 0.41
C PHE A 304 -22.74 -7.15 1.12
N ILE A 305 -23.02 -6.13 0.33
CA ILE A 305 -23.21 -4.76 0.80
C ILE A 305 -24.58 -4.23 0.40
N VAL A 306 -25.11 -3.35 1.25
CA VAL A 306 -26.29 -2.54 0.97
C VAL A 306 -25.82 -1.13 0.67
N ILE A 307 -26.13 -0.63 -0.53
CA ILE A 307 -25.68 0.65 -1.07
C ILE A 307 -26.87 1.60 -1.17
N GLU A 308 -26.75 2.83 -0.68
CA GLU A 308 -27.81 3.82 -0.72
C GLU A 308 -28.15 4.23 -2.16
N ASP A 309 -27.12 4.53 -2.96
CA ASP A 309 -27.25 4.90 -4.37
C ASP A 309 -26.01 4.48 -5.17
N LEU A 310 -26.16 4.28 -6.48
CA LEU A 310 -25.10 3.87 -7.39
C LEU A 310 -24.31 5.05 -7.99
N LYS A 311 -24.56 6.29 -7.55
CA LYS A 311 -23.80 7.45 -7.97
C LYS A 311 -22.62 7.71 -7.02
N ASN A 312 -22.92 7.74 -5.72
CA ASN A 312 -21.93 8.07 -4.69
C ASN A 312 -21.38 6.82 -3.99
N PHE A 313 -21.99 5.67 -4.20
CA PHE A 313 -21.64 4.41 -3.53
C PHE A 313 -21.54 4.54 -2.00
N LYS A 314 -22.52 5.23 -1.42
CA LYS A 314 -22.64 5.37 0.04
C LYS A 314 -23.10 4.05 0.63
N ILE A 315 -22.28 3.45 1.45
CA ILE A 315 -22.53 2.15 2.06
C ILE A 315 -23.43 2.29 3.26
N LYS A 316 -24.52 1.52 3.30
CA LYS A 316 -25.45 1.43 4.44
C LYS A 316 -25.11 0.27 5.35
N GLN A 317 -24.81 -0.90 4.78
CA GLN A 317 -24.51 -2.11 5.55
C GLN A 317 -23.46 -2.95 4.82
N THR A 318 -22.59 -3.60 5.59
CA THR A 318 -21.61 -4.56 5.09
C THR A 318 -21.75 -5.86 5.85
N TYR A 319 -21.96 -6.95 5.12
CA TYR A 319 -22.08 -8.30 5.64
C TYR A 319 -20.90 -9.15 5.17
N ILE A 320 -20.31 -9.94 6.08
CA ILE A 320 -19.30 -10.96 5.78
C ILE A 320 -19.74 -12.25 6.46
N ASP A 321 -19.82 -13.36 5.72
CA ASP A 321 -20.36 -14.65 6.19
C ASP A 321 -21.70 -14.48 6.95
N GLY A 322 -22.55 -13.57 6.47
CA GLY A 322 -23.84 -13.25 7.05
C GLY A 322 -23.79 -12.48 8.38
N LEU A 323 -22.62 -12.04 8.83
CA LEU A 323 -22.47 -11.16 9.99
C LEU A 323 -22.52 -9.70 9.55
N LEU A 324 -23.37 -8.89 10.16
CA LEU A 324 -23.40 -7.45 9.96
C LEU A 324 -22.21 -6.83 10.68
N LEU A 325 -21.21 -6.37 9.92
CA LEU A 325 -19.95 -5.83 10.47
C LEU A 325 -19.91 -4.31 10.49
N ALA A 326 -20.63 -3.67 9.57
CA ALA A 326 -20.72 -2.21 9.54
C ALA A 326 -22.13 -1.75 9.13
N GLU A 327 -22.57 -0.64 9.72
CA GLU A 327 -23.85 0.01 9.40
C GLU A 327 -23.69 1.52 9.47
N ASN A 328 -24.17 2.22 8.42
CA ASN A 328 -24.20 3.69 8.32
C ASN A 328 -22.84 4.35 8.65
N GLY A 329 -21.75 3.81 8.11
CA GLY A 329 -20.39 4.34 8.29
C GLY A 329 -19.76 4.05 9.65
N LYS A 330 -20.29 3.07 10.40
CA LYS A 330 -19.74 2.63 11.69
C LYS A 330 -19.68 1.11 11.77
N THR A 331 -18.65 0.59 12.41
CA THR A 331 -18.58 -0.84 12.74
C THR A 331 -19.67 -1.20 13.75
N VAL A 332 -20.26 -2.39 13.60
CA VAL A 332 -21.31 -2.93 14.45
C VAL A 332 -20.76 -4.09 15.27
N GLY A 333 -20.97 -4.06 16.58
CA GLY A 333 -20.47 -5.08 17.51
C GLY A 333 -19.00 -4.86 17.91
N ASP A 334 -18.53 -5.70 18.83
CA ASP A 334 -17.16 -5.65 19.38
C ASP A 334 -16.34 -6.84 18.84
N TRP A 335 -16.19 -6.90 17.52
CA TRP A 335 -15.47 -7.99 16.86
C TRP A 335 -13.97 -7.68 16.69
N VAL A 336 -13.54 -6.43 16.75
CA VAL A 336 -12.13 -6.06 16.83
C VAL A 336 -11.73 -6.01 18.31
N LYS A 337 -11.12 -7.07 18.78
CA LYS A 337 -10.59 -7.12 20.13
C LYS A 337 -9.27 -6.36 20.19
N HIS A 338 -9.09 -5.53 21.20
CA HIS A 338 -7.76 -4.99 21.48
C HIS A 338 -6.87 -6.14 21.95
N VAL A 339 -5.88 -6.47 21.15
CA VAL A 339 -4.87 -7.47 21.50
C VAL A 339 -3.76 -6.75 22.24
N GLU A 340 -4.00 -6.44 23.54
CA GLU A 340 -2.96 -5.83 24.39
C GLU A 340 -1.80 -6.80 24.66
N ASP A 341 -2.01 -8.10 24.48
CA ASP A 341 -1.06 -9.17 24.82
C ASP A 341 -0.38 -9.83 23.60
N GLN A 342 -0.62 -9.37 22.37
CA GLN A 342 0.15 -9.88 21.23
C GLN A 342 1.55 -9.28 21.27
N GLU A 343 2.58 -10.12 21.45
CA GLU A 343 3.98 -9.69 21.38
C GLU A 343 4.20 -8.96 20.04
N SER A 344 4.61 -7.71 20.13
CA SER A 344 4.92 -6.94 18.93
C SER A 344 6.23 -7.44 18.33
N VAL A 345 6.18 -7.91 17.09
CA VAL A 345 7.38 -8.23 16.33
C VAL A 345 8.06 -6.92 15.91
N ASN A 346 9.37 -6.83 16.09
CA ASN A 346 10.16 -5.68 15.63
C ASN A 346 11.64 -6.04 15.53
N HIS A 347 12.32 -5.46 14.56
CA HIS A 347 13.76 -5.54 14.44
C HIS A 347 14.33 -4.11 14.41
N PHE A 348 14.84 -3.65 15.56
CA PHE A 348 15.29 -2.29 15.75
C PHE A 348 16.49 -2.28 16.72
N ASP A 349 17.71 -2.13 16.20
CA ASP A 349 18.96 -2.23 16.97
C ASP A 349 19.99 -1.20 16.49
N CYS A 350 19.68 0.09 16.69
CA CYS A 350 20.62 1.18 16.46
C CYS A 350 20.65 2.14 17.62
N SER A 351 21.84 2.73 17.87
CA SER A 351 22.08 3.70 18.93
C SER A 351 21.59 5.09 18.54
N LEU A 352 21.30 5.93 19.56
CA LEU A 352 21.02 7.34 19.37
C LEU A 352 22.18 8.03 18.64
N LYS A 353 21.84 8.91 17.72
CA LYS A 353 22.80 9.65 16.88
C LYS A 353 23.15 11.01 17.50
N LYS A 354 24.29 11.55 17.09
CA LYS A 354 24.76 12.89 17.47
C LYS A 354 24.64 13.81 16.26
N GLU A 355 24.59 15.11 16.49
CA GLU A 355 24.49 16.11 15.43
C GLU A 355 25.64 15.99 14.41
N GLU A 356 26.85 15.61 14.89
CA GLU A 356 28.01 15.41 14.03
C GLU A 356 27.88 14.27 13.04
N ASP A 357 27.01 13.27 13.30
CA ASP A 357 26.78 12.13 12.41
C ASP A 357 26.04 12.53 11.11
N PHE A 358 25.44 13.72 11.09
CA PHE A 358 24.67 14.26 9.97
C PHE A 358 25.44 15.26 9.11
N VAL A 359 26.70 15.53 9.43
CA VAL A 359 27.52 16.50 8.73
C VAL A 359 27.89 15.97 7.34
N TYR A 360 27.66 16.78 6.30
CA TYR A 360 28.16 16.50 4.95
C TYR A 360 29.38 17.40 4.67
N PRO A 361 30.61 16.85 4.62
CA PRO A 361 31.83 17.67 4.50
C PRO A 361 31.95 18.32 3.13
N PHE A 362 32.32 19.60 3.11
CA PHE A 362 32.69 20.30 1.90
C PHE A 362 34.17 20.04 1.57
N THR A 363 34.43 19.39 0.44
CA THR A 363 35.78 19.07 -0.05
C THR A 363 36.12 19.78 -1.36
N GLY A 364 35.38 20.86 -1.70
CA GLY A 364 35.60 21.65 -2.89
C GLY A 364 34.64 21.30 -4.06
N GLN A 365 33.53 20.64 -3.81
CA GLN A 365 32.52 20.33 -4.80
C GLN A 365 31.95 21.61 -5.43
N GLU A 366 31.99 21.72 -6.76
CA GLU A 366 31.32 22.82 -7.49
C GLU A 366 29.81 22.61 -7.56
N GLU A 367 29.38 21.36 -7.69
CA GLU A 367 27.98 20.92 -7.71
C GLU A 367 27.80 19.64 -6.88
N ILE A 368 26.60 19.45 -6.36
CA ILE A 368 26.18 18.24 -5.64
C ILE A 368 24.97 17.63 -6.34
N PRO A 369 24.83 16.29 -6.35
CA PRO A 369 23.62 15.63 -6.81
C PRO A 369 22.46 15.90 -5.83
N VAL A 370 21.26 16.09 -6.39
CA VAL A 370 20.04 16.39 -5.65
C VAL A 370 18.91 15.52 -6.19
N ILE A 371 18.21 14.84 -5.30
CA ILE A 371 16.99 14.11 -5.61
C ILE A 371 15.86 15.13 -5.78
N GLU A 372 15.19 15.17 -6.92
CA GLU A 372 13.99 15.96 -7.08
C GLU A 372 12.75 15.10 -6.80
N ALA A 373 12.09 15.35 -5.69
CA ALA A 373 10.82 14.75 -5.36
C ALA A 373 9.70 15.31 -6.24
N LEU A 374 8.83 14.44 -6.74
CA LEU A 374 7.65 14.79 -7.53
C LEU A 374 6.40 14.49 -6.72
N ASP A 375 5.57 15.50 -6.47
CA ASP A 375 4.37 15.34 -5.65
C ASP A 375 3.40 14.32 -6.28
N GLY A 376 2.97 13.34 -5.50
CA GLY A 376 2.07 12.28 -5.95
C GLY A 376 2.69 11.22 -6.86
N GLN A 377 4.04 11.16 -6.97
CA GLN A 377 4.77 10.23 -7.81
C GLN A 377 5.76 9.38 -6.99
N LEU A 378 6.02 8.16 -7.44
CA LEU A 378 7.09 7.29 -6.93
C LEU A 378 8.45 7.63 -7.55
N ILE A 379 8.44 7.97 -8.84
CA ILE A 379 9.64 8.36 -9.57
C ILE A 379 10.19 9.69 -9.05
N THR A 380 11.50 9.85 -9.20
CA THR A 380 12.20 11.11 -8.90
C THR A 380 12.93 11.61 -10.14
N ASN A 381 13.42 12.84 -10.12
CA ASN A 381 14.39 13.28 -11.10
C ASN A 381 15.79 13.42 -10.46
N ARG A 382 16.80 13.40 -11.31
CA ARG A 382 18.17 13.72 -10.94
C ARG A 382 18.49 15.17 -11.29
N LEU A 383 18.85 15.96 -10.29
CA LEU A 383 19.31 17.35 -10.46
C LEU A 383 20.73 17.51 -9.94
N THR A 384 21.36 18.63 -10.27
CA THR A 384 22.55 19.16 -9.62
C THR A 384 22.28 20.54 -9.05
N ALA A 385 22.92 20.88 -7.96
CA ALA A 385 22.84 22.20 -7.33
C ALA A 385 24.21 22.66 -6.85
N LYS A 386 24.44 23.96 -6.80
CA LYS A 386 25.61 24.51 -6.12
C LYS A 386 25.45 24.33 -4.61
N PRO A 387 26.47 23.79 -3.93
CA PRO A 387 26.38 23.57 -2.48
C PRO A 387 26.31 24.90 -1.72
N LYS A 388 25.42 24.98 -0.72
CA LYS A 388 25.46 26.04 0.29
C LYS A 388 26.39 25.60 1.41
N VAL A 389 27.48 26.34 1.60
CA VAL A 389 28.54 25.94 2.51
C VAL A 389 28.57 26.84 3.75
N LEU A 390 28.64 26.22 4.92
CA LEU A 390 28.86 26.91 6.21
C LEU A 390 29.81 26.05 7.06
N ASN A 391 30.84 26.68 7.65
CA ASN A 391 31.82 26.00 8.52
C ASN A 391 32.39 24.71 7.91
N ASN A 392 32.78 24.74 6.66
CA ASN A 392 33.34 23.60 5.93
C ASN A 392 32.38 22.40 5.75
N SER A 393 31.06 22.62 5.89
CA SER A 393 30.01 21.63 5.71
C SER A 393 28.98 22.13 4.69
N ILE A 394 28.41 21.21 3.90
CA ILE A 394 27.27 21.53 3.03
C ILE A 394 26.01 21.44 3.89
N ILE A 395 25.22 22.50 3.85
CA ILE A 395 23.99 22.66 4.64
C ILE A 395 22.77 22.77 3.72
N SER A 396 21.57 22.63 4.28
CA SER A 396 20.31 22.88 3.57
C SER A 396 20.25 24.32 3.04
N ASP A 397 19.81 24.48 1.79
CA ASP A 397 19.53 25.77 1.17
C ASP A 397 18.02 26.02 1.09
N LEU A 398 17.50 26.74 2.09
CA LEU A 398 16.07 27.02 2.22
C LEU A 398 15.51 27.96 1.14
N GLU A 399 16.39 28.75 0.51
CA GLU A 399 15.99 29.70 -0.56
C GLU A 399 15.68 28.95 -1.85
N ASN A 400 16.52 27.94 -2.18
CA ASN A 400 16.39 27.13 -3.38
C ASN A 400 15.64 25.81 -3.12
N ASP A 401 15.13 25.59 -1.91
CA ASP A 401 14.46 24.37 -1.47
C ASP A 401 15.29 23.10 -1.71
N VAL A 402 16.60 23.18 -1.41
CA VAL A 402 17.52 22.04 -1.42
C VAL A 402 17.81 21.67 0.03
N LEU A 403 17.10 20.67 0.53
CA LEU A 403 17.16 20.28 1.94
C LEU A 403 18.04 19.04 2.12
N LYS A 404 18.71 18.96 3.28
CA LYS A 404 19.44 17.77 3.68
C LYS A 404 18.46 16.63 3.98
N MET A 405 18.72 15.47 3.40
CA MET A 405 18.00 14.23 3.63
C MET A 405 18.99 13.15 4.07
N VAL A 406 18.55 12.28 4.97
CA VAL A 406 19.39 11.23 5.54
C VAL A 406 18.66 9.92 5.61
N VAL A 407 19.42 8.80 5.52
CA VAL A 407 18.96 7.46 5.85
C VAL A 407 19.87 6.88 6.92
N VAL A 408 19.27 6.41 8.01
CA VAL A 408 19.95 5.81 9.15
C VAL A 408 19.58 4.34 9.23
N ASN A 409 20.59 3.47 9.19
CA ASN A 409 20.39 2.03 9.38
C ASN A 409 19.79 1.78 10.78
N ARG A 410 18.64 1.11 10.83
CA ARG A 410 17.97 0.79 12.10
C ARG A 410 18.28 -0.59 12.64
N TYR A 411 18.88 -1.45 11.82
CA TYR A 411 19.16 -2.85 12.14
C TYR A 411 20.48 -3.08 12.85
N HIS A 412 21.41 -2.14 12.71
CA HIS A 412 22.68 -2.12 13.42
C HIS A 412 23.30 -0.72 13.33
N ASP A 413 24.29 -0.45 14.19
CA ASP A 413 25.02 0.79 14.11
C ASP A 413 25.88 0.87 12.84
N ALA A 414 25.62 1.90 12.04
CA ALA A 414 26.31 2.21 10.80
C ALA A 414 26.45 3.73 10.62
N PRO A 415 27.37 4.20 9.77
CA PRO A 415 27.42 5.61 9.37
C PRO A 415 26.10 6.06 8.75
N VAL A 416 25.71 7.30 8.99
CA VAL A 416 24.51 7.90 8.40
C VAL A 416 24.75 8.20 6.92
N ALA A 417 23.88 7.74 6.04
CA ALA A 417 23.87 8.16 4.64
C ALA A 417 23.23 9.55 4.53
N VAL A 418 23.94 10.49 3.91
CA VAL A 418 23.50 11.88 3.79
C VAL A 418 23.46 12.28 2.32
N SER A 419 22.39 12.92 1.89
CA SER A 419 22.21 13.49 0.55
C SER A 419 21.34 14.75 0.62
N PHE A 420 20.87 15.21 -0.55
CA PHE A 420 20.03 16.39 -0.67
C PHE A 420 18.81 16.10 -1.51
N VAL A 421 17.68 16.70 -1.12
CA VAL A 421 16.41 16.56 -1.80
C VAL A 421 15.77 17.93 -2.05
N LYS A 422 15.05 18.07 -3.15
CA LYS A 422 14.29 19.26 -3.53
C LYS A 422 12.79 18.98 -3.53
N ASN A 423 12.01 20.04 -3.40
CA ASN A 423 10.53 20.09 -3.43
C ASN A 423 9.85 19.60 -2.15
N PHE A 424 10.55 19.53 -1.01
CA PHE A 424 9.90 19.28 0.29
C PHE A 424 9.33 20.54 0.94
N GLY A 425 9.87 21.71 0.63
CA GLY A 425 9.35 23.02 1.02
C GLY A 425 9.52 23.40 2.48
N LEU A 426 10.10 22.54 3.34
CA LEU A 426 10.27 22.83 4.77
C LEU A 426 11.09 24.12 4.98
N LYS A 427 10.57 24.99 5.84
CA LYS A 427 11.23 26.25 6.23
C LYS A 427 11.70 26.22 7.69
N LYS A 428 11.28 25.22 8.46
CA LYS A 428 11.64 25.04 9.90
C LYS A 428 11.58 23.57 10.24
N GLY A 429 12.51 23.14 11.12
CA GLY A 429 12.50 21.82 11.74
C GLY A 429 12.80 20.66 10.78
N ALA A 430 12.25 19.50 11.10
CA ALA A 430 12.46 18.26 10.34
C ALA A 430 11.26 17.33 10.45
N ILE A 431 11.16 16.40 9.49
CA ILE A 431 10.29 15.23 9.54
C ILE A 431 11.13 13.96 9.41
N ALA A 432 10.73 12.89 10.09
CA ALA A 432 11.40 11.59 10.06
C ALA A 432 10.40 10.45 10.13
N SER A 433 10.75 9.29 9.58
CA SER A 433 9.92 8.09 9.60
C SER A 433 10.78 6.83 9.59
N SER A 434 10.32 5.77 10.27
CA SER A 434 10.79 4.40 10.05
C SER A 434 10.02 3.68 8.93
N VAL A 435 9.00 4.30 8.36
CA VAL A 435 8.37 3.84 7.13
C VAL A 435 9.15 4.42 5.95
N ALA A 436 9.97 3.60 5.32
CA ALA A 436 10.85 3.98 4.22
C ALA A 436 11.03 2.77 3.28
N HIS A 437 10.20 2.72 2.25
CA HIS A 437 10.10 1.57 1.33
C HIS A 437 11.44 1.23 0.66
N ASP A 438 11.84 -0.04 0.56
CA ASP A 438 11.17 -1.21 1.18
C ASP A 438 11.94 -1.69 2.41
N SER A 439 13.18 -1.22 2.58
CA SER A 439 14.09 -1.65 3.66
C SER A 439 13.69 -1.14 5.04
N HIS A 440 12.86 -0.11 5.09
CA HIS A 440 12.36 0.55 6.31
C HIS A 440 13.44 1.01 7.29
N ASN A 441 14.58 1.45 6.77
CA ASN A 441 15.54 2.23 7.52
C ASN A 441 14.94 3.60 7.92
N ILE A 442 15.50 4.28 8.90
CA ILE A 442 14.97 5.59 9.29
C ILE A 442 15.34 6.61 8.22
N ILE A 443 14.35 7.26 7.63
CA ILE A 443 14.55 8.36 6.69
C ILE A 443 14.13 9.69 7.33
N ALA A 444 14.89 10.76 7.09
CA ALA A 444 14.55 12.09 7.57
C ALA A 444 14.97 13.19 6.59
N VAL A 445 14.22 14.30 6.62
CA VAL A 445 14.53 15.52 5.88
C VAL A 445 14.34 16.74 6.80
N GLY A 446 15.25 17.72 6.72
CA GLY A 446 15.15 18.87 7.59
C GLY A 446 15.98 20.06 7.17
N VAL A 447 15.78 21.16 7.90
CA VAL A 447 16.40 22.46 7.61
C VAL A 447 17.82 22.59 8.17
N ASP A 448 18.17 21.77 9.16
CA ASP A 448 19.50 21.76 9.81
C ASP A 448 19.78 20.42 10.47
N ASP A 449 21.07 20.13 10.76
CA ASP A 449 21.54 18.87 11.32
C ASP A 449 20.98 18.60 12.72
N LYS A 450 20.79 19.64 13.52
CA LYS A 450 20.20 19.53 14.86
C LYS A 450 18.75 19.06 14.81
N SER A 451 17.93 19.65 13.95
CA SER A 451 16.53 19.27 13.78
C SER A 451 16.41 17.84 13.23
N ILE A 452 17.25 17.46 12.26
CA ILE A 452 17.31 16.10 11.72
C ILE A 452 17.69 15.10 12.82
N CYS A 453 18.77 15.38 13.56
CA CYS A 453 19.24 14.55 14.68
C CYS A 453 18.13 14.34 15.73
N GLU A 454 17.45 15.41 16.12
CA GLU A 454 16.36 15.33 17.09
C GLU A 454 15.20 14.48 16.57
N ALA A 455 14.79 14.64 15.29
CA ALA A 455 13.72 13.86 14.69
C ALA A 455 14.06 12.36 14.59
N VAL A 456 15.26 12.04 14.11
CA VAL A 456 15.78 10.67 14.03
C VAL A 456 15.82 10.01 15.41
N ASN A 457 16.33 10.72 16.43
CA ASN A 457 16.43 10.19 17.78
C ASN A 457 15.06 9.94 18.44
N TRP A 458 14.01 10.68 18.04
CA TRP A 458 12.65 10.35 18.47
C TRP A 458 12.12 9.07 17.83
N VAL A 459 12.44 8.80 16.56
CA VAL A 459 12.11 7.52 15.91
C VAL A 459 12.85 6.37 16.59
N ILE A 460 14.15 6.55 16.90
CA ILE A 460 14.96 5.54 17.60
C ILE A 460 14.40 5.25 18.99
N ALA A 461 14.10 6.30 19.77
CA ALA A 461 13.58 6.16 21.14
C ALA A 461 12.21 5.48 21.19
N ALA A 462 11.40 5.62 20.13
CA ALA A 462 10.10 4.95 19.99
C ALA A 462 10.20 3.55 19.37
N THR A 463 11.40 3.09 18.98
CA THR A 463 11.65 1.85 18.22
C THR A 463 10.81 1.76 16.94
N GLY A 464 10.58 2.90 16.30
CA GLY A 464 9.79 3.09 15.10
C GLY A 464 8.65 4.09 15.26
N GLY A 465 8.40 4.85 14.21
CA GLY A 465 7.35 5.85 14.21
C GLY A 465 7.53 6.93 13.16
N VAL A 466 6.57 7.86 13.17
CA VAL A 466 6.54 9.06 12.32
C VAL A 466 6.69 10.28 13.21
N VAL A 467 7.59 11.19 12.86
CA VAL A 467 7.93 12.35 13.66
C VAL A 467 7.93 13.62 12.82
N ALA A 468 7.33 14.68 13.35
CA ALA A 468 7.52 16.05 12.87
C ALA A 468 7.89 16.95 14.04
N LEU A 469 8.88 17.81 13.87
CA LEU A 469 9.29 18.76 14.90
C LEU A 469 9.69 20.11 14.30
N GLY A 470 9.47 21.17 15.08
CA GLY A 470 9.81 22.54 14.72
C GLY A 470 8.98 23.56 15.49
N LYS A 471 9.38 24.82 15.47
CA LYS A 471 8.69 25.90 16.21
C LYS A 471 8.54 25.63 17.72
N GLY A 472 9.43 24.87 18.33
CA GLY A 472 9.35 24.48 19.75
C GLY A 472 8.27 23.46 20.07
N LYS A 473 7.70 22.78 19.05
CA LYS A 473 6.71 21.70 19.18
C LYS A 473 7.23 20.46 18.47
N LYS A 474 6.66 19.32 18.85
CA LYS A 474 6.84 18.04 18.18
C LYS A 474 5.55 17.23 18.20
N GLU A 475 5.36 16.43 17.18
CA GLU A 475 4.36 15.37 17.13
C GLU A 475 5.04 14.05 16.80
N VAL A 476 4.60 12.97 17.41
CA VAL A 476 5.15 11.61 17.26
C VAL A 476 4.01 10.61 17.21
N ILE A 477 4.03 9.76 16.20
CA ILE A 477 3.17 8.57 16.13
C ILE A 477 4.09 7.37 16.30
N ALA A 478 3.96 6.66 17.43
CA ALA A 478 4.71 5.44 17.67
C ALA A 478 4.12 4.27 16.85
N LEU A 479 5.00 3.50 16.22
CA LEU A 479 4.67 2.33 15.41
C LEU A 479 5.40 1.10 15.97
N PRO A 480 4.91 0.52 17.09
CA PRO A 480 5.65 -0.52 17.82
C PRO A 480 5.72 -1.86 17.06
N VAL A 481 4.82 -2.09 16.10
CA VAL A 481 4.82 -3.32 15.31
C VAL A 481 5.69 -3.11 14.09
N ALA A 482 6.82 -3.76 14.07
CA ALA A 482 7.85 -3.71 13.02
C ALA A 482 8.37 -2.27 12.72
N GLY A 483 8.08 -1.27 13.57
CA GLY A 483 8.33 0.13 13.25
C GLY A 483 7.44 0.66 12.11
N LEU A 484 6.39 -0.05 11.73
CA LEU A 484 5.51 0.24 10.59
C LEU A 484 4.07 0.47 11.02
N MET A 485 3.58 -0.26 12.02
CA MET A 485 2.17 -0.29 12.38
C MET A 485 1.93 0.00 13.86
N SER A 486 0.79 0.61 14.12
CA SER A 486 0.24 0.84 15.45
C SER A 486 -0.81 -0.24 15.78
N ASN A 487 -0.82 -0.71 17.02
CA ASN A 487 -1.85 -1.59 17.58
C ASN A 487 -2.99 -0.81 18.28
N GLN A 488 -3.00 0.52 18.14
CA GLN A 488 -4.06 1.35 18.67
C GLN A 488 -5.29 1.37 17.74
N ASN A 489 -6.42 1.85 18.28
CA ASN A 489 -7.63 2.02 17.49
C ASN A 489 -7.39 2.82 16.21
N GLY A 490 -7.78 2.28 15.06
CA GLY A 490 -7.47 2.83 13.74
C GLY A 490 -7.96 4.26 13.54
N TYR A 491 -9.12 4.65 14.11
CA TYR A 491 -9.60 6.04 14.02
C TYR A 491 -8.70 7.02 14.79
N LYS A 492 -8.15 6.60 15.94
CA LYS A 492 -7.19 7.42 16.70
C LYS A 492 -5.86 7.58 15.95
N VAL A 493 -5.40 6.52 15.31
CA VAL A 493 -4.17 6.58 14.48
C VAL A 493 -4.40 7.52 13.30
N ALA A 494 -5.54 7.43 12.62
CA ALA A 494 -5.90 8.33 11.52
C ALA A 494 -5.99 9.80 11.96
N GLU A 495 -6.60 10.08 13.11
CA GLU A 495 -6.65 11.43 13.68
C GLU A 495 -5.24 11.97 13.99
N SER A 496 -4.39 11.14 14.60
CA SER A 496 -2.99 11.49 14.90
C SER A 496 -2.20 11.73 13.61
N TYR A 497 -2.42 10.90 12.57
CA TYR A 497 -1.76 11.07 11.28
C TYR A 497 -2.21 12.36 10.58
N THR A 498 -3.50 12.67 10.59
CA THR A 498 -4.02 13.95 10.08
C THR A 498 -3.36 15.14 10.79
N SER A 499 -3.19 15.07 12.11
CA SER A 499 -2.55 16.14 12.89
C SER A 499 -1.08 16.32 12.49
N ILE A 500 -0.30 15.24 12.44
CA ILE A 500 1.13 15.32 12.13
C ILE A 500 1.40 15.73 10.67
N ASP A 501 0.54 15.30 9.73
CA ASP A 501 0.59 15.73 8.33
C ASP A 501 0.34 17.25 8.22
N GLN A 502 -0.69 17.74 8.87
CA GLN A 502 -0.98 19.19 8.94
C GLN A 502 0.17 19.95 9.61
N PHE A 503 0.78 19.38 10.64
CA PHE A 503 1.92 20.00 11.29
C PHE A 503 3.14 20.07 10.35
N ALA A 504 3.46 19.01 9.61
CA ALA A 504 4.52 19.02 8.58
C ALA A 504 4.26 20.08 7.50
N LYS A 505 3.02 20.21 7.02
CA LYS A 505 2.59 21.29 6.11
C LYS A 505 2.75 22.67 6.77
N GLY A 506 2.46 22.80 8.05
CA GLY A 506 2.68 24.01 8.86
C GLY A 506 4.16 24.37 9.06
N LEU A 507 5.09 23.43 8.88
CA LEU A 507 6.54 23.68 8.85
C LEU A 507 7.02 24.22 7.48
N GLY A 508 6.16 24.14 6.45
CA GLY A 508 6.42 24.70 5.11
C GLY A 508 6.24 23.73 3.96
N SER A 509 6.00 22.45 4.23
CA SER A 509 5.81 21.47 3.15
C SER A 509 4.57 21.79 2.31
N THR A 510 4.71 21.69 0.98
CA THR A 510 3.63 21.88 0.01
C THR A 510 3.16 20.58 -0.60
N LEU A 511 3.80 19.45 -0.22
CA LEU A 511 3.46 18.12 -0.71
C LEU A 511 2.07 17.69 -0.21
N LEU A 512 1.35 16.95 -1.04
CA LEU A 512 0.04 16.37 -0.68
C LEU A 512 0.18 15.38 0.49
N ALA A 513 1.20 14.52 0.44
CA ALA A 513 1.50 13.51 1.45
C ALA A 513 3.01 13.51 1.77
N PRO A 514 3.51 14.45 2.61
CA PRO A 514 4.94 14.63 2.82
C PRO A 514 5.66 13.40 3.38
N PHE A 515 5.02 12.61 4.25
CA PHE A 515 5.61 11.39 4.80
C PHE A 515 5.64 10.24 3.79
N MET A 516 4.59 10.09 2.97
CA MET A 516 4.60 9.10 1.89
C MET A 516 5.66 9.44 0.84
N THR A 517 5.75 10.71 0.45
CA THR A 517 6.80 11.17 -0.47
C THR A 517 8.19 10.92 0.14
N LEU A 518 8.38 11.19 1.45
CA LEU A 518 9.65 10.92 2.13
C LEU A 518 10.01 9.44 2.09
N SER A 519 9.05 8.57 2.36
CA SER A 519 9.22 7.11 2.33
C SER A 519 9.73 6.62 0.98
N PHE A 520 9.18 7.13 -0.13
CA PHE A 520 9.59 6.75 -1.48
C PHE A 520 10.96 7.30 -1.93
N MET A 521 11.55 8.23 -1.17
CA MET A 521 12.93 8.68 -1.47
C MET A 521 13.98 7.60 -1.19
N ALA A 522 13.62 6.55 -0.44
CA ALA A 522 14.45 5.39 -0.18
C ALA A 522 14.13 4.18 -1.07
N LEU A 523 13.10 4.23 -1.92
CA LEU A 523 12.62 3.12 -2.75
C LEU A 523 13.52 2.91 -3.98
N LEU A 524 14.53 2.06 -3.84
CA LEU A 524 15.60 1.91 -4.85
C LEU A 524 15.16 1.23 -6.14
N VAL A 525 14.09 0.43 -6.11
CA VAL A 525 13.54 -0.26 -7.30
C VAL A 525 12.84 0.68 -8.27
N ILE A 526 12.53 1.89 -7.84
CA ILE A 526 11.90 2.93 -8.67
C ILE A 526 12.94 3.97 -9.10
N PRO A 527 13.06 4.32 -10.43
CA PRO A 527 13.99 5.32 -10.91
C PRO A 527 13.65 6.73 -10.39
N HIS A 528 14.53 7.74 -10.43
CA HIS A 528 15.90 7.65 -10.94
C HIS A 528 16.93 7.67 -9.82
N LEU A 529 16.95 8.72 -8.96
CA LEU A 529 17.92 8.93 -7.90
C LEU A 529 17.27 8.72 -6.54
N LYS A 530 17.84 7.85 -5.71
CA LYS A 530 17.32 7.48 -4.39
C LYS A 530 18.43 7.44 -3.35
N LEU A 531 18.07 7.40 -2.06
CA LEU A 531 19.03 7.30 -0.96
C LEU A 531 18.78 6.04 -0.13
N SER A 532 19.74 5.12 -0.08
CA SER A 532 19.73 4.01 0.88
C SER A 532 20.60 4.33 2.10
N ASP A 533 20.60 3.43 3.08
CA ASP A 533 21.52 3.48 4.23
C ASP A 533 22.99 3.31 3.83
N LYS A 534 23.25 2.78 2.62
CA LYS A 534 24.61 2.59 2.06
C LYS A 534 25.09 3.77 1.20
N GLY A 535 24.19 4.71 0.84
CA GLY A 535 24.55 5.89 0.07
C GLY A 535 23.55 6.25 -1.04
N LEU A 536 23.92 7.26 -1.81
CA LEU A 536 23.12 7.76 -2.93
C LEU A 536 23.19 6.77 -4.11
N PHE A 537 22.03 6.34 -4.56
CA PHE A 537 21.87 5.28 -5.56
C PHE A 537 21.27 5.79 -6.85
N ASP A 538 21.89 5.43 -7.96
CA ASP A 538 21.40 5.68 -9.32
C ASP A 538 20.62 4.45 -9.80
N GLY A 539 19.29 4.57 -9.83
CA GLY A 539 18.39 3.50 -10.26
C GLY A 539 18.44 3.18 -11.76
N ASP A 540 18.95 4.10 -12.58
CA ASP A 540 19.09 3.87 -14.03
C ASP A 540 20.35 3.04 -14.35
N GLU A 541 21.44 3.25 -13.59
CA GLU A 541 22.70 2.56 -13.79
C GLU A 541 22.92 1.42 -12.76
N PHE A 542 22.00 1.24 -11.81
CA PHE A 542 22.06 0.23 -10.74
C PHE A 542 23.39 0.24 -9.97
N LYS A 543 23.82 1.42 -9.52
CA LYS A 543 25.07 1.62 -8.76
C LYS A 543 25.01 2.79 -7.80
N PHE A 544 25.92 2.83 -6.85
CA PHE A 544 26.16 4.01 -6.00
C PHE A 544 26.90 5.11 -6.77
N ILE A 545 26.64 6.37 -6.39
CA ILE A 545 27.29 7.56 -6.94
C ILE A 545 28.40 8.02 -6.00
#